data_f346d59b902f335d22ab128ae130a874
#
_entry.id   f346d59b902f335d22ab128ae130a874
#
_cell.length_a   1.000
_cell.length_b   1.000
_cell.length_c   1.000
_cell.angle_alpha   90.00
_cell.angle_beta   90.00
_cell.angle_gamma   90.00
#
_symmetry.space_group_name_H-M   'P 1'
#
loop_
_entity.id
_entity.type
_entity.pdbx_description
1 polymer ?
#
loop_
_entity_poly.entity_id
_entity_poly.type
_entity_poly.pdbx_seq_one_letter_code
_entity_poly.pdbx_strand_id
1 'polypeptide(L)'
;CAKEGINVWNLIQLANRHPRVNILQPGAGVGGHCIAVDPWFIVARDPGNAQLIRTAREVNNHKTVWAIDQIKIAVADASARTGCKPKVACLGLAFKPDIDDLRESPALHIAAALNAQGYDVVAVEPNIKSHEQFELASLEEALESADVFAVLVKHRQFLAPLAKQKLVELKALDFCGITA
;
A
#
# COMPACT_ATOMS: atom_id res chain seq x y z
N CYS A 1 6.26 13.52 7.18
CA CYS A 1 7.44 12.67 7.37
C CYS A 1 8.20 12.48 6.05
N ALA A 2 7.58 11.95 5.00
CA ALA A 2 8.28 11.67 3.74
C ALA A 2 9.03 12.90 3.17
N LYS A 3 8.39 14.07 3.13
CA LYS A 3 9.00 15.33 2.66
C LYS A 3 10.23 15.74 3.48
N GLU A 4 10.23 15.45 4.78
CA GLU A 4 11.29 15.85 5.70
C GLU A 4 12.32 14.72 5.95
N GLY A 5 12.21 13.60 5.24
CA GLY A 5 13.11 12.44 5.42
C GLY A 5 12.96 11.73 6.77
N ILE A 6 11.85 11.94 7.48
CA ILE A 6 11.61 11.34 8.80
C ILE A 6 10.99 9.95 8.63
N ASN A 7 11.57 8.95 9.31
CA ASN A 7 10.97 7.63 9.41
C ASN A 7 9.71 7.69 10.29
N VAL A 8 8.54 7.58 9.65
CA VAL A 8 7.24 7.70 10.34
C VAL A 8 6.97 6.56 11.32
N TRP A 9 7.49 5.38 11.08
CA TRP A 9 7.33 4.21 11.95
C TRP A 9 8.06 4.43 13.27
N ASN A 10 9.32 4.89 13.22
CA ASN A 10 10.09 5.24 14.42
C ASN A 10 9.44 6.40 15.18
N LEU A 11 8.96 7.41 14.47
CA LEU A 11 8.24 8.53 15.09
C LEU A 11 7.01 8.06 15.85
N ILE A 12 6.18 7.19 15.26
CA ILE A 12 4.98 6.65 15.90
C ILE A 12 5.33 5.76 17.09
N GLN A 13 6.34 4.90 16.96
CA GLN A 13 6.82 4.10 18.10
C GLN A 13 7.26 4.96 19.28
N LEU A 14 7.97 6.07 19.02
CA LEU A 14 8.39 7.00 20.04
C LEU A 14 7.19 7.71 20.67
N ALA A 15 6.25 8.21 19.88
CA ALA A 15 5.05 8.87 20.36
C ALA A 15 4.18 7.93 21.22
N ASN A 16 4.05 6.66 20.82
CA ASN A 16 3.25 5.66 21.53
C ASN A 16 3.89 5.15 22.84
N ARG A 17 5.10 5.62 23.21
CA ARG A 17 5.64 5.42 24.57
C ARG A 17 4.86 6.22 25.62
N HIS A 18 4.16 7.26 25.21
CA HIS A 18 3.32 8.02 26.13
C HIS A 18 2.04 7.20 26.46
N PRO A 19 1.70 6.99 27.75
CA PRO A 19 0.66 6.03 28.17
C PRO A 19 -0.76 6.37 27.69
N ARG A 20 -1.01 7.62 27.25
CA ARG A 20 -2.30 8.08 26.74
C ARG A 20 -2.31 8.28 25.22
N VAL A 21 -1.26 7.87 24.52
CA VAL A 21 -1.13 8.02 23.07
C VAL A 21 -1.13 6.64 22.41
N ASN A 22 -1.97 6.45 21.42
CA ASN A 22 -2.03 5.24 20.62
C ASN A 22 -2.29 5.61 19.15
N ILE A 23 -1.24 6.09 18.49
CA ILE A 23 -1.29 6.44 17.07
C ILE A 23 -1.30 5.14 16.26
N LEU A 24 -2.26 5.04 15.33
CA LEU A 24 -2.37 3.91 14.41
C LEU A 24 -1.19 3.85 13.45
N GLN A 25 -0.89 2.65 12.97
CA GLN A 25 0.16 2.45 11.98
C GLN A 25 -0.28 2.97 10.60
N PRO A 26 0.55 3.74 9.90
CA PRO A 26 0.25 4.20 8.56
C PRO A 26 0.32 3.04 7.54
N GLY A 27 -0.42 3.20 6.44
CA GLY A 27 -0.47 2.27 5.33
C GLY A 27 -0.68 2.97 4.00
N ALA A 28 -1.02 2.22 2.96
CA ALA A 28 -1.35 2.75 1.64
C ALA A 28 -2.69 3.53 1.60
N GLY A 29 -3.46 3.43 2.65
CA GLY A 29 -4.77 4.04 2.89
C GLY A 29 -5.64 3.14 3.76
N VAL A 30 -6.77 3.66 4.21
CA VAL A 30 -7.76 2.91 5.02
C VAL A 30 -8.94 2.53 4.13
N GLY A 31 -9.11 1.23 3.94
CA GLY A 31 -10.19 0.62 3.18
C GLY A 31 -11.22 -0.09 4.06
N GLY A 32 -11.88 -1.09 3.48
CA GLY A 32 -12.90 -1.91 4.14
C GLY A 32 -14.32 -1.36 3.98
N HIS A 33 -15.28 -2.18 4.35
CA HIS A 33 -16.69 -1.96 4.03
C HIS A 33 -17.42 -0.92 4.90
N CYS A 34 -16.88 -0.55 6.08
CA CYS A 34 -17.47 0.46 6.96
C CYS A 34 -16.65 1.76 6.91
N ILE A 35 -15.40 1.76 7.35
CA ILE A 35 -14.61 2.98 7.54
C ILE A 35 -14.39 3.73 6.21
N ALA A 36 -14.31 3.03 5.10
CA ALA A 36 -14.18 3.65 3.79
C ALA A 36 -15.49 4.28 3.27
N VAL A 37 -16.65 3.77 3.69
CA VAL A 37 -17.98 4.05 3.12
C VAL A 37 -18.86 4.89 4.03
N ASP A 38 -19.03 4.50 5.31
CA ASP A 38 -20.02 5.09 6.22
C ASP A 38 -19.85 6.62 6.41
N PRO A 39 -18.62 7.17 6.48
CA PRO A 39 -18.44 8.61 6.60
C PRO A 39 -19.08 9.41 5.46
N TRP A 40 -19.17 8.83 4.26
CA TRP A 40 -19.78 9.50 3.11
C TRP A 40 -21.30 9.62 3.23
N PHE A 41 -21.97 8.73 3.95
CA PHE A 41 -23.42 8.89 4.27
C PHE A 41 -23.64 10.12 5.13
N ILE A 42 -22.76 10.39 6.12
CA ILE A 42 -22.85 11.59 6.96
C ILE A 42 -22.59 12.84 6.12
N VAL A 43 -21.54 12.80 5.29
CA VAL A 43 -21.20 13.91 4.39
C VAL A 43 -22.33 14.21 3.40
N ALA A 44 -22.97 13.18 2.84
CA ALA A 44 -24.10 13.34 1.93
C ALA A 44 -25.35 13.93 2.63
N ARG A 45 -25.57 13.56 3.89
CA ARG A 45 -26.74 14.01 4.66
C ARG A 45 -26.62 15.45 5.15
N ASP A 46 -25.42 15.85 5.60
CA ASP A 46 -25.15 17.19 6.13
C ASP A 46 -23.77 17.70 5.69
N PRO A 47 -23.64 18.13 4.43
CA PRO A 47 -22.34 18.53 3.88
C PRO A 47 -21.76 19.79 4.55
N GLY A 48 -22.61 20.65 5.13
CA GLY A 48 -22.19 21.89 5.79
C GLY A 48 -21.45 21.64 7.11
N ASN A 49 -21.94 20.71 7.93
CA ASN A 49 -21.36 20.38 9.23
C ASN A 49 -20.35 19.22 9.17
N ALA A 50 -20.39 18.39 8.12
CA ALA A 50 -19.50 17.24 7.95
C ALA A 50 -18.16 17.54 7.27
N GLN A 51 -17.69 18.80 7.30
CA GLN A 51 -16.46 19.22 6.60
C GLN A 51 -15.22 18.45 7.04
N LEU A 52 -15.03 18.26 8.35
CA LEU A 52 -13.88 17.51 8.87
C LEU A 52 -13.91 16.04 8.43
N ILE A 53 -15.11 15.42 8.44
CA ILE A 53 -15.30 14.03 8.01
C ILE A 53 -14.95 13.89 6.53
N ARG A 54 -15.44 14.80 5.68
CA ARG A 54 -15.10 14.84 4.25
C ARG A 54 -13.59 14.97 4.05
N THR A 55 -12.98 15.97 4.67
CA THR A 55 -11.55 16.24 4.52
C THR A 55 -10.70 15.06 4.99
N ALA A 56 -11.07 14.41 6.09
CA ALA A 56 -10.37 13.22 6.57
C ALA A 56 -10.38 12.08 5.52
N ARG A 57 -11.52 11.85 4.86
CA ARG A 57 -11.62 10.85 3.79
C ARG A 57 -10.85 11.26 2.53
N GLU A 58 -10.91 12.52 2.15
CA GLU A 58 -10.15 13.05 1.00
C GLU A 58 -8.64 12.94 1.21
N VAL A 59 -8.14 13.28 2.41
CA VAL A 59 -6.73 13.10 2.79
C VAL A 59 -6.33 11.63 2.74
N ASN A 60 -7.19 10.72 3.25
CA ASN A 60 -6.94 9.28 3.15
C ASN A 60 -6.86 8.82 1.69
N ASN A 61 -7.78 9.24 0.84
CA ASN A 61 -7.79 8.85 -0.58
C ASN A 61 -6.57 9.42 -1.32
N HIS A 62 -6.14 10.63 -0.98
CA HIS A 62 -4.90 11.22 -1.52
C HIS A 62 -3.66 10.39 -1.19
N LYS A 63 -3.64 9.68 -0.05
CA LYS A 63 -2.52 8.79 0.29
C LYS A 63 -2.33 7.68 -0.74
N THR A 64 -3.41 7.13 -1.27
CA THR A 64 -3.38 6.12 -2.35
C THR A 64 -2.80 6.71 -3.64
N VAL A 65 -3.21 7.91 -4.01
CA VAL A 65 -2.66 8.63 -5.18
C VAL A 65 -1.16 8.88 -5.00
N TRP A 66 -0.77 9.36 -3.83
CA TRP A 66 0.64 9.59 -3.50
C TRP A 66 1.47 8.29 -3.60
N ALA A 67 0.93 7.15 -3.15
CA ALA A 67 1.62 5.86 -3.26
C ALA A 67 1.83 5.45 -4.72
N ILE A 68 0.81 5.63 -5.58
CA ILE A 68 0.92 5.41 -7.03
C ILE A 68 2.04 6.27 -7.62
N ASP A 69 2.12 7.55 -7.26
CA ASP A 69 3.16 8.45 -7.77
C ASP A 69 4.57 8.03 -7.32
N GLN A 70 4.74 7.56 -6.06
CA GLN A 70 6.02 7.03 -5.59
C GLN A 70 6.44 5.78 -6.39
N ILE A 71 5.51 4.89 -6.69
CA ILE A 71 5.78 3.69 -7.51
C ILE A 71 6.18 4.10 -8.93
N LYS A 72 5.47 5.05 -9.55
CA LYS A 72 5.82 5.56 -10.88
C LYS A 72 7.21 6.16 -10.95
N ILE A 73 7.61 6.92 -9.94
CA ILE A 73 8.97 7.47 -9.83
C ILE A 73 9.99 6.32 -9.80
N ALA A 74 9.78 5.32 -8.95
CA ALA A 74 10.69 4.18 -8.87
C ALA A 74 10.76 3.37 -10.17
N VAL A 75 9.64 3.22 -10.88
CA VAL A 75 9.61 2.58 -12.20
C VAL A 75 10.37 3.40 -13.23
N ALA A 76 10.22 4.73 -13.25
CA ALA A 76 10.96 5.60 -14.14
C ALA A 76 12.48 5.51 -13.89
N ASP A 77 12.89 5.50 -12.62
CA ASP A 77 14.29 5.34 -12.21
C ASP A 77 14.85 3.96 -12.62
N ALA A 78 14.06 2.89 -12.46
CA ALA A 78 14.44 1.55 -12.88
C ALA A 78 14.57 1.47 -14.41
N SER A 79 13.61 2.02 -15.16
CA SER A 79 13.65 2.08 -16.63
C SER A 79 14.87 2.86 -17.14
N ALA A 80 15.21 3.99 -16.52
CA ALA A 80 16.37 4.79 -16.89
C ALA A 80 17.70 4.03 -16.68
N ARG A 81 17.77 3.14 -15.67
CA ARG A 81 18.97 2.33 -15.38
C ARG A 81 19.09 1.12 -16.30
N THR A 82 18.00 0.47 -16.67
CA THR A 82 18.02 -0.81 -17.39
C THR A 82 17.80 -0.66 -18.89
N GLY A 83 17.19 0.44 -19.34
CA GLY A 83 16.73 0.64 -20.72
C GLY A 83 15.53 -0.22 -21.11
N CYS A 84 14.95 -0.97 -20.16
CA CYS A 84 13.81 -1.86 -20.36
C CYS A 84 12.55 -1.32 -19.64
N LYS A 85 11.39 -1.88 -19.98
CA LYS A 85 10.15 -1.62 -19.25
C LYS A 85 10.15 -2.44 -17.95
N PRO A 86 10.21 -1.79 -16.77
CA PRO A 86 10.26 -2.52 -15.52
C PRO A 86 8.94 -3.18 -15.16
N LYS A 87 9.02 -4.33 -14.51
CA LYS A 87 7.91 -5.05 -13.92
C LYS A 87 7.74 -4.66 -12.45
N VAL A 88 6.51 -4.39 -12.03
CA VAL A 88 6.18 -3.93 -10.67
C VAL A 88 5.48 -5.01 -9.88
N ALA A 89 6.06 -5.47 -8.79
CA ALA A 89 5.39 -6.35 -7.84
C ALA A 89 4.58 -5.54 -6.82
N CYS A 90 3.26 -5.72 -6.80
CA CYS A 90 2.36 -5.20 -5.78
C CYS A 90 2.12 -6.28 -4.72
N LEU A 91 2.70 -6.12 -3.53
CA LEU A 91 2.68 -7.10 -2.46
C LEU A 91 1.56 -6.80 -1.45
N GLY A 92 0.50 -7.59 -1.51
CA GLY A 92 -0.74 -7.45 -0.78
C GLY A 92 -1.80 -6.65 -1.54
N LEU A 93 -3.01 -7.20 -1.62
CA LEU A 93 -4.17 -6.58 -2.25
C LEU A 93 -5.34 -6.37 -1.29
N ALA A 94 -5.37 -7.06 -0.14
CA ALA A 94 -6.43 -6.95 0.86
C ALA A 94 -6.45 -5.57 1.53
N PHE A 95 -7.59 -5.17 2.12
CA PHE A 95 -7.66 -3.86 2.77
C PHE A 95 -6.96 -3.82 4.15
N LYS A 96 -6.63 -4.96 4.72
CA LYS A 96 -5.82 -5.08 5.94
C LYS A 96 -5.07 -6.42 5.98
N PRO A 97 -4.07 -6.58 6.87
CA PRO A 97 -3.26 -7.79 6.94
C PRO A 97 -4.07 -9.07 7.23
N ASP A 98 -3.65 -10.16 6.62
CA ASP A 98 -4.04 -11.55 6.92
C ASP A 98 -5.54 -11.85 6.77
N ILE A 99 -6.19 -11.21 5.81
CA ILE A 99 -7.58 -11.48 5.41
C ILE A 99 -7.70 -11.62 3.89
N ASP A 100 -8.80 -12.17 3.44
CA ASP A 100 -9.18 -12.38 2.03
C ASP A 100 -10.15 -11.30 1.49
N ASP A 101 -10.39 -10.23 2.25
CA ASP A 101 -11.36 -9.18 1.89
C ASP A 101 -10.68 -8.05 1.12
N LEU A 102 -11.13 -7.83 -0.10
CA LEU A 102 -10.63 -6.81 -1.02
C LEU A 102 -11.50 -5.56 -1.12
N ARG A 103 -12.63 -5.50 -0.38
CA ARG A 103 -13.60 -4.40 -0.50
C ARG A 103 -12.98 -3.06 -0.12
N GLU A 104 -13.13 -2.08 -1.03
CA GLU A 104 -12.56 -0.73 -0.86
C GLU A 104 -11.07 -0.73 -0.49
N SER A 105 -10.32 -1.74 -0.97
CA SER A 105 -8.89 -1.85 -0.68
C SER A 105 -8.07 -0.80 -1.43
N PRO A 106 -7.33 0.07 -0.71
CA PRO A 106 -6.37 0.97 -1.33
C PRO A 106 -5.25 0.23 -2.07
N ALA A 107 -4.83 -0.93 -1.58
CA ALA A 107 -3.79 -1.74 -2.20
C ALA A 107 -4.24 -2.30 -3.56
N LEU A 108 -5.45 -2.86 -3.62
CA LEU A 108 -6.04 -3.30 -4.90
C LEU A 108 -6.21 -2.11 -5.87
N HIS A 109 -6.68 -0.96 -5.37
CA HIS A 109 -6.83 0.23 -6.19
C HIS A 109 -5.49 0.68 -6.80
N ILE A 110 -4.40 0.65 -6.04
CA ILE A 110 -3.05 0.97 -6.53
C ILE A 110 -2.65 0.01 -7.65
N ALA A 111 -2.76 -1.30 -7.45
CA ALA A 111 -2.40 -2.31 -8.44
C ALA A 111 -3.25 -2.14 -9.72
N ALA A 112 -4.57 -1.97 -9.58
CA ALA A 112 -5.49 -1.78 -10.70
C ALA A 112 -5.20 -0.47 -11.47
N ALA A 113 -4.92 0.63 -10.77
CA ALA A 113 -4.61 1.92 -11.40
C ALA A 113 -3.28 1.87 -12.18
N LEU A 114 -2.26 1.19 -11.66
CA LEU A 114 -1.00 0.97 -12.38
C LEU A 114 -1.21 0.12 -13.63
N ASN A 115 -1.93 -1.00 -13.50
CA ASN A 115 -2.24 -1.89 -14.63
C ASN A 115 -3.04 -1.16 -15.72
N ALA A 116 -4.07 -0.39 -15.35
CA ALA A 116 -4.87 0.40 -16.28
C ALA A 116 -4.06 1.48 -17.02
N GLN A 117 -2.98 1.97 -16.43
CA GLN A 117 -2.03 2.91 -17.03
C GLN A 117 -0.94 2.23 -17.87
N GLY A 118 -1.03 0.91 -18.05
CA GLY A 118 -0.14 0.12 -18.91
C GLY A 118 1.19 -0.26 -18.26
N TYR A 119 1.32 -0.17 -16.94
CA TYR A 119 2.47 -0.75 -16.23
C TYR A 119 2.36 -2.28 -16.22
N ASP A 120 3.49 -2.97 -16.24
CA ASP A 120 3.54 -4.43 -16.10
C ASP A 120 3.49 -4.79 -14.60
N VAL A 121 2.31 -5.22 -14.13
CA VAL A 121 2.02 -5.45 -12.72
C VAL A 121 1.97 -6.94 -12.41
N VAL A 122 2.79 -7.37 -11.44
CA VAL A 122 2.69 -8.67 -10.79
C VAL A 122 1.97 -8.49 -9.45
N ALA A 123 0.86 -9.17 -9.27
CA ALA A 123 0.07 -9.10 -8.04
C ALA A 123 0.36 -10.30 -7.14
N VAL A 124 0.67 -10.03 -5.87
CA VAL A 124 0.90 -11.08 -4.85
C VAL A 124 -0.11 -10.87 -3.71
N GLU A 125 -1.05 -11.81 -3.56
CA GLU A 125 -2.00 -11.80 -2.43
C GLU A 125 -2.13 -13.22 -1.86
N PRO A 126 -1.49 -13.49 -0.72
CA PRO A 126 -1.42 -14.85 -0.19
C PRO A 126 -2.74 -15.39 0.39
N ASN A 127 -3.73 -14.53 0.61
CA ASN A 127 -4.97 -14.91 1.30
C ASN A 127 -6.13 -15.20 0.35
N ILE A 128 -5.95 -15.01 -0.97
CA ILE A 128 -6.95 -15.39 -2.00
C ILE A 128 -6.34 -16.35 -3.02
N LYS A 129 -7.19 -17.15 -3.68
CA LYS A 129 -6.74 -18.15 -4.65
C LYS A 129 -6.67 -17.62 -6.09
N SER A 130 -7.50 -16.64 -6.42
CA SER A 130 -7.58 -16.05 -7.75
C SER A 130 -8.17 -14.66 -7.68
N HIS A 131 -7.93 -13.85 -8.72
CA HIS A 131 -8.52 -12.53 -8.90
C HIS A 131 -8.93 -12.33 -10.36
N GLU A 132 -10.02 -11.59 -10.62
CA GLU A 132 -10.56 -11.42 -11.97
C GLU A 132 -9.64 -10.61 -12.91
N GLN A 133 -8.92 -9.63 -12.37
CA GLN A 133 -8.06 -8.71 -13.13
C GLN A 133 -6.59 -9.10 -13.14
N PHE A 134 -6.15 -9.93 -12.19
CA PHE A 134 -4.74 -10.28 -12.00
C PHE A 134 -4.55 -11.77 -11.95
N GLU A 135 -3.55 -12.26 -12.67
CA GLU A 135 -2.93 -13.54 -12.36
C GLU A 135 -2.06 -13.34 -11.12
N LEU A 136 -2.36 -14.12 -10.07
CA LEU A 136 -1.65 -13.99 -8.80
C LEU A 136 -0.36 -14.80 -8.85
N ALA A 137 0.74 -14.16 -8.51
CA ALA A 137 2.03 -14.82 -8.34
C ALA A 137 2.30 -15.15 -6.85
N SER A 138 3.14 -16.12 -6.61
CA SER A 138 3.76 -16.31 -5.30
C SER A 138 4.75 -15.18 -4.99
N LEU A 139 5.12 -15.03 -3.72
CA LEU A 139 6.15 -14.06 -3.35
C LEU A 139 7.49 -14.40 -4.00
N GLU A 140 7.83 -15.69 -4.06
CA GLU A 140 9.07 -16.18 -4.66
C GLU A 140 9.16 -15.82 -6.13
N GLU A 141 8.11 -16.11 -6.91
CA GLU A 141 8.04 -15.74 -8.35
C GLU A 141 8.13 -14.24 -8.57
N ALA A 142 7.47 -13.44 -7.71
CA ALA A 142 7.56 -11.99 -7.78
C ALA A 142 8.97 -11.48 -7.48
N LEU A 143 9.65 -12.05 -6.46
CA LEU A 143 11.03 -11.68 -6.09
C LEU A 143 12.05 -12.00 -7.19
N GLU A 144 11.78 -13.01 -8.04
CA GLU A 144 12.64 -13.40 -9.15
C GLU A 144 12.36 -12.63 -10.45
N SER A 145 11.12 -12.16 -10.65
CA SER A 145 10.67 -11.63 -11.94
C SER A 145 10.46 -10.11 -11.96
N ALA A 146 10.32 -9.44 -10.82
CA ALA A 146 10.03 -8.01 -10.79
C ALA A 146 11.28 -7.16 -10.54
N ASP A 147 11.23 -5.91 -11.03
CA ASP A 147 12.28 -4.91 -10.93
C ASP A 147 12.00 -3.87 -9.83
N VAL A 148 10.72 -3.62 -9.54
CA VAL A 148 10.24 -2.67 -8.54
C VAL A 148 9.26 -3.36 -7.61
N PHE A 149 9.43 -3.19 -6.30
CA PHE A 149 8.62 -3.83 -5.28
C PHE A 149 7.87 -2.79 -4.47
N ALA A 150 6.54 -2.91 -4.38
CA ALA A 150 5.67 -2.07 -3.57
C ALA A 150 4.97 -2.92 -2.51
N VAL A 151 5.37 -2.78 -1.26
CA VAL A 151 4.74 -3.48 -0.13
C VAL A 151 3.55 -2.66 0.35
N LEU A 152 2.35 -3.10 -0.02
CA LEU A 152 1.10 -2.37 0.19
C LEU A 152 0.35 -2.84 1.44
N VAL A 153 0.47 -4.13 1.78
CA VAL A 153 -0.21 -4.73 2.95
C VAL A 153 0.79 -5.57 3.76
N LYS A 154 0.76 -5.43 5.08
CA LYS A 154 1.68 -6.09 6.02
C LYS A 154 1.23 -7.52 6.36
N HIS A 155 1.15 -8.41 5.38
CA HIS A 155 0.84 -9.83 5.63
C HIS A 155 1.97 -10.54 6.38
N ARG A 156 1.63 -11.50 7.26
CA ARG A 156 2.61 -12.29 8.03
C ARG A 156 3.63 -13.01 7.13
N GLN A 157 3.22 -13.44 5.93
CA GLN A 157 4.12 -14.09 4.99
C GLN A 157 5.27 -13.19 4.54
N PHE A 158 5.02 -11.89 4.39
CA PHE A 158 6.05 -10.92 4.02
C PHE A 158 6.97 -10.55 5.19
N LEU A 159 6.57 -10.88 6.43
CA LEU A 159 7.37 -10.68 7.65
C LEU A 159 8.35 -11.83 7.92
N ALA A 160 8.27 -12.95 7.18
CA ALA A 160 9.24 -14.04 7.30
C ALA A 160 10.67 -13.50 7.14
N PRO A 161 11.64 -13.92 7.98
CA PRO A 161 12.96 -13.30 8.03
C PRO A 161 13.66 -13.19 6.67
N LEU A 162 13.60 -14.25 5.87
CA LEU A 162 14.20 -14.29 4.55
C LEU A 162 13.49 -13.34 3.56
N ALA A 163 12.15 -13.29 3.59
CA ALA A 163 11.36 -12.39 2.76
C ALA A 163 11.65 -10.92 3.12
N LYS A 164 11.62 -10.59 4.42
CA LYS A 164 11.94 -9.25 4.91
C LYS A 164 13.35 -8.83 4.49
N GLN A 165 14.36 -9.70 4.66
CA GLN A 165 15.72 -9.41 4.26
C GLN A 165 15.82 -9.10 2.77
N LYS A 166 15.22 -9.93 1.91
CA LYS A 166 15.21 -9.71 0.46
C LYS A 166 14.53 -8.38 0.09
N LEU A 167 13.40 -8.04 0.69
CA LEU A 167 12.70 -6.77 0.43
C LEU A 167 13.54 -5.55 0.83
N VAL A 168 14.34 -5.64 1.90
CA VAL A 168 15.29 -4.58 2.30
C VAL A 168 16.43 -4.47 1.27
N GLU A 169 17.03 -5.59 0.88
CA GLU A 169 18.12 -5.63 -0.12
C GLU A 169 17.68 -5.07 -1.47
N LEU A 170 16.44 -5.38 -1.90
CA LEU A 170 15.83 -4.90 -3.13
C LEU A 170 15.31 -3.45 -3.03
N LYS A 171 15.45 -2.81 -1.87
CA LYS A 171 14.96 -1.44 -1.60
C LYS A 171 13.48 -1.27 -1.93
N ALA A 172 12.66 -2.24 -1.52
CA ALA A 172 11.23 -2.21 -1.73
C ALA A 172 10.59 -0.93 -1.17
N LEU A 173 9.66 -0.34 -1.93
CA LEU A 173 8.82 0.76 -1.45
C LEU A 173 7.90 0.22 -0.37
N ASP A 174 8.15 0.59 0.86
CA ASP A 174 7.40 0.11 2.02
C ASP A 174 6.35 1.13 2.47
N PHE A 175 5.09 0.82 2.19
CA PHE A 175 3.97 1.67 2.58
C PHE A 175 3.32 1.26 3.91
N CYS A 176 3.76 0.16 4.52
CA CYS A 176 3.12 -0.41 5.72
C CYS A 176 4.08 -0.80 6.85
N GLY A 177 5.38 -0.48 6.74
CA GLY A 177 6.36 -0.66 7.80
C GLY A 177 6.84 -2.09 8.01
N ILE A 178 7.08 -2.84 6.94
CA ILE A 178 7.69 -4.18 7.01
C ILE A 178 9.20 -4.06 7.19
N THR A 179 9.82 -3.10 6.51
CA THR A 179 11.28 -2.91 6.48
C THR A 179 11.78 -1.98 7.57
N ALA A 180 10.87 -1.33 8.29
CA ALA A 180 11.17 -0.39 9.38
C ALA A 180 11.64 -1.08 10.66
#